data_61db2f1dc7d3d7c79279535e1187bd1d
#
_entry.id   61db2f1dc7d3d7c79279535e1187bd1d
#
_cell.length_a   1.000
_cell.length_b   1.000
_cell.length_c   1.000
_cell.angle_alpha   90.00
_cell.angle_beta   90.00
_cell.angle_gamma   90.00
#
_symmetry.space_group_name_H-M   'P 1'
#
loop_
_entity.id
_entity.type
_entity.pdbx_description
1 polymer ?
#
loop_
_entity_poly.entity_id
_entity_poly.type
_entity_poly.pdbx_seq_one_letter_code
_entity_poly.pdbx_strand_id
1 'polypeptide(L)'
;MDKKQKISFEGKLHIIAAVVLILSSVMIWMGYGQDIEYHAERIVAIAQEMKIHPGIYRIYTTNSGGYGYASPLFYGDIFMYPYAFLVSVGVDIAIAFRLFLASIMIASYVSMYLCVKSVWGKKTAVLAAYLYAFSPILLADIFIRFAVGEALAFVFLPIVLLGFYRIVIEPKKPSTDWIFLSIGMSGLIFSHIISTVLTVILLILLCIVYIKRIWKNKKTIGYMIAAAGLTVLITAYFTLPMLEQMATTQLFVTDRQTSNLAGNVAPVIGLFFGSEYLSLLNVVIEKITGVADFFVTSWFPGAFGYLIIWILAVRFWKKGIVKNRKADHLLGFSVLYLAISMVPFIQPLLEPFVGFIKIAWRNLTFYILFASLCAAILLVKLKEENKRKAYRTGLLLATFGTLVSFGGLTMITIHNGMYPFETLSSHSIGAGEYLTAAVDNYDYAKERGDVALCEDNDKVTFTFHRDQGYSELEFDNLEGKATFEVPVYMYRGYVVQNEETGTFYTPELSKNGLVEFTVDDVSSGTLQIYYKGTMIQHCSVWISFVTVVVLIILGIWQRKPGKAEKKK
;
A
#
# COMPACT_ATOMS: atom_id res chain seq x y z
N MET A 1 5.59 14.93 39.50
CA MET A 1 6.77 14.19 39.02
C MET A 1 6.33 12.79 38.58
N ASP A 2 6.17 12.60 37.27
CA ASP A 2 5.79 11.30 36.69
C ASP A 2 6.92 10.29 36.92
N LYS A 3 6.66 9.27 37.72
CA LYS A 3 7.54 8.11 37.80
C LYS A 3 7.63 7.51 36.40
N LYS A 4 8.76 7.74 35.69
CA LYS A 4 9.08 7.03 34.44
C LYS A 4 8.94 5.53 34.71
N GLN A 5 7.79 4.95 34.35
CA GLN A 5 7.56 3.52 34.51
C GLN A 5 8.57 2.78 33.63
N LYS A 6 9.59 2.18 34.27
CA LYS A 6 10.57 1.35 33.55
C LYS A 6 9.82 0.22 32.85
N ILE A 7 10.14 -0.01 31.57
CA ILE A 7 9.62 -1.16 30.82
C ILE A 7 9.96 -2.42 31.62
N SER A 8 8.98 -3.30 31.83
CA SER A 8 9.20 -4.56 32.54
C SER A 8 10.26 -5.40 31.79
N PHE A 9 10.91 -6.32 32.49
CA PHE A 9 11.87 -7.23 31.86
C PHE A 9 11.25 -7.98 30.67
N GLU A 10 10.00 -8.43 30.79
CA GLU A 10 9.23 -9.03 29.68
C GLU A 10 9.03 -8.07 28.50
N GLY A 11 8.70 -6.78 28.78
CA GLY A 11 8.58 -5.77 27.73
C GLY A 11 9.88 -5.52 26.99
N LYS A 12 11.03 -5.56 27.68
CA LYS A 12 12.34 -5.45 27.03
C LYS A 12 12.64 -6.66 26.14
N LEU A 13 12.33 -7.88 26.60
CA LEU A 13 12.50 -9.10 25.82
C LEU A 13 11.65 -9.09 24.55
N HIS A 14 10.40 -8.63 24.65
CA HIS A 14 9.54 -8.49 23.45
C HIS A 14 10.09 -7.50 22.44
N ILE A 15 10.62 -6.37 22.89
CA ILE A 15 11.25 -5.38 22.01
C ILE A 15 12.50 -5.97 21.35
N ILE A 16 13.36 -6.62 22.13
CA ILE A 16 14.57 -7.25 21.59
C ILE A 16 14.21 -8.35 20.58
N ALA A 17 13.28 -9.23 20.94
CA ALA A 17 12.81 -10.29 20.04
C ALA A 17 12.24 -9.70 18.73
N ALA A 18 11.42 -8.64 18.83
CA ALA A 18 10.89 -7.96 17.65
C ALA A 18 12.00 -7.41 16.77
N VAL A 19 12.96 -6.70 17.33
CA VAL A 19 14.10 -6.13 16.57
C VAL A 19 14.94 -7.23 15.90
N VAL A 20 15.28 -8.27 16.65
CA VAL A 20 16.08 -9.38 16.09
C VAL A 20 15.33 -10.11 14.98
N LEU A 21 14.04 -10.39 15.17
CA LEU A 21 13.21 -11.05 14.16
C LEU A 21 13.07 -10.18 12.89
N ILE A 22 12.83 -8.87 13.04
CA ILE A 22 12.75 -7.93 11.91
C ILE A 22 14.07 -7.93 11.14
N LEU A 23 15.20 -7.73 11.82
CA LEU A 23 16.50 -7.71 11.17
C LEU A 23 16.81 -9.05 10.48
N SER A 24 16.56 -10.17 11.15
CA SER A 24 16.76 -11.50 10.56
C SER A 24 15.89 -11.72 9.33
N SER A 25 14.60 -11.35 9.43
CA SER A 25 13.65 -11.50 8.32
C SER A 25 14.11 -10.72 7.08
N VAL A 26 14.48 -9.45 7.25
CA VAL A 26 14.92 -8.60 6.13
C VAL A 26 16.25 -9.07 5.52
N MET A 27 17.14 -9.65 6.32
CA MET A 27 18.44 -10.11 5.85
C MET A 27 18.40 -11.45 5.12
N ILE A 28 17.47 -12.33 5.48
CA ILE A 28 17.50 -13.74 5.07
C ILE A 28 16.43 -14.06 3.99
N TRP A 29 15.20 -13.58 4.15
CA TRP A 29 14.08 -14.04 3.33
C TRP A 29 13.69 -13.08 2.21
N MET A 30 14.52 -13.02 1.16
CA MET A 30 14.24 -12.30 -0.08
C MET A 30 14.14 -13.30 -1.23
N GLY A 31 13.07 -14.11 -1.24
CA GLY A 31 12.80 -15.07 -2.31
C GLY A 31 12.06 -14.47 -3.49
N TYR A 32 11.84 -15.28 -4.53
CA TYR A 32 10.92 -14.92 -5.60
C TYR A 32 9.52 -14.69 -5.04
N GLY A 33 8.88 -13.62 -5.45
CA GLY A 33 7.54 -13.22 -5.01
C GLY A 33 6.71 -12.59 -6.11
N GLN A 34 5.44 -12.33 -5.82
CA GLN A 34 4.47 -11.89 -6.82
C GLN A 34 4.80 -10.50 -7.40
N ASP A 35 5.06 -9.52 -6.52
CA ASP A 35 5.18 -8.10 -6.90
C ASP A 35 6.59 -7.54 -6.65
N ILE A 36 7.61 -8.41 -6.38
CA ILE A 36 8.96 -7.98 -6.00
C ILE A 36 9.61 -7.17 -7.11
N GLU A 37 9.55 -7.67 -8.34
CA GLU A 37 10.11 -7.02 -9.51
C GLU A 37 9.49 -5.64 -9.73
N TYR A 38 8.16 -5.58 -9.79
CA TYR A 38 7.43 -4.33 -9.98
C TYR A 38 7.78 -3.25 -8.95
N HIS A 39 7.84 -3.61 -7.66
CA HIS A 39 8.13 -2.62 -6.62
C HIS A 39 9.61 -2.24 -6.53
N ALA A 40 10.52 -3.17 -6.81
CA ALA A 40 11.95 -2.86 -6.87
C ALA A 40 12.26 -1.94 -8.06
N GLU A 41 11.68 -2.22 -9.22
CA GLU A 41 11.84 -1.35 -10.41
C GLU A 41 11.26 0.04 -10.24
N ARG A 42 10.16 0.22 -9.50
CA ARG A 42 9.68 1.56 -9.14
C ARG A 42 10.73 2.37 -8.37
N ILE A 43 11.46 1.75 -7.44
CA ILE A 43 12.57 2.42 -6.73
C ILE A 43 13.69 2.79 -7.71
N VAL A 44 14.04 1.89 -8.63
CA VAL A 44 15.06 2.16 -9.66
C VAL A 44 14.61 3.28 -10.58
N ALA A 45 13.36 3.26 -11.05
CA ALA A 45 12.79 4.30 -11.91
C ALA A 45 12.83 5.69 -11.24
N ILE A 46 12.38 5.78 -9.98
CA ILE A 46 12.48 7.04 -9.22
C ILE A 46 13.94 7.49 -9.11
N ALA A 47 14.89 6.57 -8.87
CA ALA A 47 16.31 6.90 -8.77
C ALA A 47 16.89 7.38 -10.09
N GLN A 48 16.43 6.86 -11.22
CA GLN A 48 16.81 7.33 -12.56
C GLN A 48 16.26 8.74 -12.82
N GLU A 49 14.97 8.96 -12.56
CA GLU A 49 14.36 10.29 -12.68
C GLU A 49 15.07 11.35 -11.79
N MET A 50 15.48 10.97 -10.57
CA MET A 50 16.24 11.85 -9.66
C MET A 50 17.59 12.31 -10.24
N LYS A 51 18.21 11.52 -11.12
CA LYS A 51 19.46 11.89 -11.79
C LYS A 51 19.24 12.86 -12.93
N ILE A 52 18.06 12.83 -13.56
CA ILE A 52 17.69 13.72 -14.66
C ILE A 52 17.27 15.09 -14.11
N HIS A 53 16.36 15.12 -13.17
CA HIS A 53 15.88 16.36 -12.55
C HIS A 53 15.27 16.11 -11.16
N PRO A 54 15.41 17.04 -10.20
CA PRO A 54 14.76 16.92 -8.91
C PRO A 54 13.27 17.23 -9.05
N GLY A 55 12.38 16.40 -8.44
CA GLY A 55 10.95 16.69 -8.51
C GLY A 55 10.04 15.60 -7.97
N ILE A 56 8.76 15.79 -8.24
CA ILE A 56 7.70 14.79 -8.06
C ILE A 56 7.40 14.22 -9.44
N TYR A 57 7.69 12.94 -9.63
CA TYR A 57 7.55 12.29 -10.91
C TYR A 57 6.11 11.82 -11.12
N ARG A 58 5.60 11.98 -12.33
CA ARG A 58 4.25 11.56 -12.75
C ARG A 58 4.31 10.41 -13.72
N ILE A 59 5.38 10.37 -14.49
CA ILE A 59 5.71 9.34 -15.46
C ILE A 59 7.12 8.85 -15.12
N TYR A 60 7.34 7.56 -15.16
CA TYR A 60 8.68 6.97 -15.21
C TYR A 60 9.07 6.85 -16.66
N THR A 61 9.86 7.80 -17.15
CA THR A 61 10.17 7.96 -18.57
C THR A 61 10.97 6.82 -19.16
N THR A 62 11.76 6.14 -18.32
CA THR A 62 12.60 5.00 -18.71
C THR A 62 11.86 3.66 -18.76
N ASN A 63 10.67 3.57 -18.13
CA ASN A 63 9.92 2.33 -18.06
C ASN A 63 9.32 1.94 -19.43
N SER A 64 9.03 0.65 -19.61
CA SER A 64 8.49 0.08 -20.83
C SER A 64 9.36 0.39 -22.06
N GLY A 65 10.70 0.24 -21.92
CA GLY A 65 11.65 0.52 -23.01
C GLY A 65 11.70 2.00 -23.43
N GLY A 66 11.34 2.91 -22.51
CA GLY A 66 11.32 4.34 -22.75
C GLY A 66 9.98 4.91 -23.25
N TYR A 67 8.96 4.07 -23.44
CA TYR A 67 7.60 4.55 -23.78
C TYR A 67 6.96 5.34 -22.64
N GLY A 68 7.51 5.22 -21.41
CA GLY A 68 7.02 5.87 -20.22
C GLY A 68 5.85 5.14 -19.56
N TYR A 69 5.76 5.19 -18.25
CA TYR A 69 4.67 4.55 -17.52
C TYR A 69 4.18 5.39 -16.34
N ALA A 70 2.87 5.64 -16.31
CA ALA A 70 2.24 6.56 -15.36
C ALA A 70 1.89 5.93 -14.00
N SER A 71 2.59 4.89 -13.57
CA SER A 71 2.38 4.27 -12.24
C SER A 71 2.28 5.30 -11.10
N PRO A 72 3.12 6.36 -11.02
CA PRO A 72 3.04 7.36 -9.95
C PRO A 72 1.73 8.14 -9.87
N LEU A 73 0.99 8.25 -10.98
CA LEU A 73 -0.32 8.91 -10.99
C LEU A 73 -1.42 8.08 -10.32
N PHE A 74 -1.26 6.75 -10.26
CA PHE A 74 -2.32 5.83 -9.82
C PHE A 74 -1.95 5.02 -8.57
N TYR A 75 -0.67 4.86 -8.31
CA TYR A 75 -0.16 4.11 -7.16
C TYR A 75 0.89 4.92 -6.40
N GLY A 76 0.59 5.31 -5.16
CA GLY A 76 1.47 6.16 -4.36
C GLY A 76 2.88 5.60 -4.20
N ASP A 77 3.87 6.46 -4.33
CA ASP A 77 5.29 6.13 -4.32
C ASP A 77 6.10 6.96 -3.30
N ILE A 78 5.48 7.93 -2.62
CA ILE A 78 6.15 8.88 -1.73
C ILE A 78 7.02 8.20 -0.67
N PHE A 79 6.63 7.02 -0.20
CA PHE A 79 7.40 6.26 0.79
C PHE A 79 8.62 5.57 0.19
N MET A 80 8.75 5.50 -1.14
CA MET A 80 9.89 4.91 -1.85
C MET A 80 11.02 5.92 -2.08
N TYR A 81 10.72 7.23 -2.11
CA TYR A 81 11.71 8.29 -2.40
C TYR A 81 12.99 8.24 -1.55
N PRO A 82 12.95 8.00 -0.23
CA PRO A 82 14.18 7.88 0.55
C PRO A 82 15.10 6.75 0.11
N TYR A 83 14.52 5.63 -0.35
CA TYR A 83 15.27 4.45 -0.81
C TYR A 83 15.75 4.61 -2.24
N ALA A 84 14.95 5.25 -3.08
CA ALA A 84 15.37 5.66 -4.42
C ALA A 84 16.53 6.66 -4.37
N PHE A 85 16.53 7.58 -3.42
CA PHE A 85 17.68 8.46 -3.19
C PHE A 85 18.95 7.65 -2.84
N LEU A 86 18.85 6.61 -2.00
CA LEU A 86 19.99 5.74 -1.74
C LEU A 86 20.52 5.08 -3.02
N VAL A 87 19.62 4.59 -3.87
CA VAL A 87 19.99 3.99 -5.17
C VAL A 87 20.61 5.04 -6.10
N SER A 88 20.09 6.26 -6.15
CA SER A 88 20.60 7.34 -7.01
C SER A 88 22.04 7.73 -6.66
N VAL A 89 22.45 7.57 -5.39
CA VAL A 89 23.82 7.83 -4.93
C VAL A 89 24.71 6.57 -4.91
N GLY A 90 24.26 5.46 -5.50
CA GLY A 90 25.05 4.26 -5.73
C GLY A 90 24.89 3.13 -4.70
N VAL A 91 23.89 3.19 -3.82
CA VAL A 91 23.55 2.04 -2.97
C VAL A 91 22.87 0.97 -3.81
N ASP A 92 23.25 -0.28 -3.61
CA ASP A 92 22.68 -1.43 -4.29
C ASP A 92 21.16 -1.54 -4.05
N ILE A 93 20.40 -1.85 -5.11
CA ILE A 93 18.92 -1.91 -5.05
C ILE A 93 18.42 -2.98 -4.07
N ALA A 94 19.10 -4.13 -3.97
CA ALA A 94 18.70 -5.17 -3.02
C ALA A 94 18.83 -4.68 -1.58
N ILE A 95 19.86 -3.86 -1.28
CA ILE A 95 20.05 -3.24 0.04
C ILE A 95 18.95 -2.21 0.28
N ALA A 96 18.73 -1.30 -0.67
CA ALA A 96 17.71 -0.25 -0.55
C ALA A 96 16.31 -0.84 -0.37
N PHE A 97 15.95 -1.86 -1.14
CA PHE A 97 14.65 -2.53 -1.06
C PHE A 97 14.47 -3.26 0.29
N ARG A 98 15.52 -3.96 0.79
CA ARG A 98 15.50 -4.58 2.13
C ARG A 98 15.29 -3.55 3.24
N LEU A 99 15.97 -2.40 3.16
CA LEU A 99 15.79 -1.29 4.10
C LEU A 99 14.36 -0.75 4.06
N PHE A 100 13.75 -0.67 2.87
CA PHE A 100 12.37 -0.26 2.71
C PHE A 100 11.42 -1.23 3.43
N LEU A 101 11.52 -2.53 3.17
CA LEU A 101 10.70 -3.55 3.82
C LEU A 101 10.89 -3.57 5.35
N ALA A 102 12.14 -3.45 5.82
CA ALA A 102 12.46 -3.33 7.24
C ALA A 102 11.76 -2.11 7.88
N SER A 103 11.79 -0.97 7.19
CA SER A 103 11.15 0.25 7.68
C SER A 103 9.64 0.09 7.83
N ILE A 104 8.97 -0.62 6.92
CA ILE A 104 7.54 -0.92 6.98
C ILE A 104 7.23 -1.77 8.23
N MET A 105 7.99 -2.82 8.48
CA MET A 105 7.79 -3.68 9.67
C MET A 105 8.00 -2.90 10.97
N ILE A 106 9.10 -2.14 11.06
CA ILE A 106 9.41 -1.31 12.23
C ILE A 106 8.32 -0.25 12.43
N ALA A 107 7.90 0.44 11.38
CA ALA A 107 6.87 1.47 11.45
C ALA A 107 5.51 0.88 11.86
N SER A 108 5.13 -0.30 11.37
CA SER A 108 3.91 -1.01 11.76
C SER A 108 3.92 -1.38 13.26
N TYR A 109 5.06 -1.90 13.75
CA TYR A 109 5.24 -2.17 15.18
C TYR A 109 5.13 -0.90 16.03
N VAL A 110 5.88 0.15 15.65
CA VAL A 110 5.93 1.42 16.38
C VAL A 110 4.58 2.12 16.38
N SER A 111 3.90 2.17 15.24
CA SER A 111 2.56 2.75 15.11
C SER A 111 1.57 2.05 16.03
N MET A 112 1.48 0.72 15.95
CA MET A 112 0.59 -0.05 16.80
C MET A 112 0.94 0.13 18.28
N TYR A 113 2.23 0.09 18.65
CA TYR A 113 2.70 0.32 20.00
C TYR A 113 2.29 1.69 20.55
N LEU A 114 2.56 2.77 19.80
CA LEU A 114 2.25 4.13 20.25
C LEU A 114 0.75 4.37 20.38
N CYS A 115 -0.04 3.90 19.39
CA CYS A 115 -1.49 4.03 19.41
C CYS A 115 -2.10 3.29 20.61
N VAL A 116 -1.74 2.04 20.81
CA VAL A 116 -2.27 1.21 21.91
C VAL A 116 -1.78 1.71 23.27
N LYS A 117 -0.51 2.13 23.38
CA LYS A 117 0.05 2.70 24.61
C LYS A 117 -0.73 3.92 25.08
N SER A 118 -1.18 4.74 24.15
CA SER A 118 -1.91 5.98 24.47
C SER A 118 -3.32 5.75 25.03
N VAL A 119 -3.86 4.52 24.87
CA VAL A 119 -5.22 4.14 25.30
C VAL A 119 -5.22 3.09 26.40
N TRP A 120 -4.41 2.02 26.25
CA TRP A 120 -4.43 0.84 27.13
C TRP A 120 -3.12 0.60 27.90
N GLY A 121 -2.15 1.51 27.78
CA GLY A 121 -0.88 1.45 28.49
C GLY A 121 0.16 0.50 27.88
N LYS A 122 1.37 0.52 28.46
CA LYS A 122 2.57 -0.09 27.86
C LYS A 122 2.49 -1.61 27.72
N LYS A 123 1.94 -2.32 28.71
CA LYS A 123 1.87 -3.79 28.67
C LYS A 123 1.01 -4.29 27.54
N THR A 124 -0.18 -3.71 27.36
CA THR A 124 -1.06 -4.03 26.25
C THR A 124 -0.43 -3.66 24.91
N ALA A 125 0.24 -2.50 24.85
CA ALA A 125 0.87 -2.01 23.65
C ALA A 125 1.96 -2.94 23.10
N VAL A 126 2.86 -3.45 23.96
CA VAL A 126 3.92 -4.37 23.52
C VAL A 126 3.33 -5.65 22.93
N LEU A 127 2.32 -6.24 23.60
CA LEU A 127 1.69 -7.47 23.13
C LEU A 127 0.90 -7.25 21.82
N ALA A 128 0.15 -6.16 21.75
CA ALA A 128 -0.59 -5.84 20.53
C ALA A 128 0.35 -5.58 19.35
N ALA A 129 1.42 -4.81 19.54
CA ALA A 129 2.39 -4.52 18.50
C ALA A 129 3.12 -5.77 18.01
N TYR A 130 3.48 -6.68 18.92
CA TYR A 130 4.09 -7.97 18.57
C TYR A 130 3.15 -8.81 17.70
N LEU A 131 1.92 -9.05 18.17
CA LEU A 131 0.93 -9.85 17.44
C LEU A 131 0.58 -9.26 16.08
N TYR A 132 0.57 -7.94 15.96
CA TYR A 132 0.23 -7.23 14.75
C TYR A 132 1.36 -7.25 13.73
N ALA A 133 2.57 -6.86 14.14
CA ALA A 133 3.73 -6.76 13.24
C ALA A 133 4.29 -8.11 12.80
N PHE A 134 4.08 -9.19 13.58
CA PHE A 134 4.47 -10.55 13.22
C PHE A 134 3.28 -11.43 12.82
N SER A 135 2.21 -10.81 12.36
CA SER A 135 1.07 -11.54 11.83
C SER A 135 1.40 -12.22 10.50
N PRO A 136 0.83 -13.41 10.24
CA PRO A 136 1.06 -14.12 8.99
C PRO A 136 0.78 -13.30 7.75
N ILE A 137 -0.28 -12.46 7.76
CA ILE A 137 -0.66 -11.63 6.61
C ILE A 137 0.40 -10.55 6.33
N LEU A 138 0.90 -9.82 7.34
CA LEU A 138 1.94 -8.83 7.12
C LEU A 138 3.26 -9.47 6.68
N LEU A 139 3.62 -10.61 7.30
CA LEU A 139 4.81 -11.35 6.88
C LEU A 139 4.69 -11.84 5.44
N ALA A 140 3.51 -12.32 5.04
CA ALA A 140 3.24 -12.74 3.69
C ALA A 140 3.30 -11.58 2.69
N ASP A 141 2.74 -10.41 3.03
CA ASP A 141 2.78 -9.22 2.19
C ASP A 141 4.21 -8.69 1.99
N ILE A 142 5.10 -8.89 2.98
CA ILE A 142 6.49 -8.44 2.90
C ILE A 142 7.42 -9.45 2.22
N PHE A 143 7.25 -10.77 2.46
CA PHE A 143 8.26 -11.77 2.09
C PHE A 143 7.80 -12.79 1.04
N ILE A 144 6.51 -12.87 0.75
CA ILE A 144 5.97 -13.80 -0.24
C ILE A 144 5.37 -13.03 -1.42
N ARG A 145 4.46 -12.09 -1.12
CA ARG A 145 3.78 -11.32 -2.15
C ARG A 145 4.60 -10.11 -2.59
N PHE A 146 5.33 -9.51 -1.67
CA PHE A 146 5.92 -8.19 -1.82
C PHE A 146 4.87 -7.11 -2.13
N ALA A 147 3.66 -7.27 -1.60
CA ALA A 147 2.55 -6.34 -1.76
C ALA A 147 2.77 -5.10 -0.87
N VAL A 148 3.75 -4.30 -1.24
CA VAL A 148 4.28 -3.19 -0.46
C VAL A 148 3.20 -2.20 -0.03
N GLY A 149 2.22 -1.92 -0.90
CA GLY A 149 1.11 -1.03 -0.58
C GLY A 149 0.22 -1.57 0.54
N GLU A 150 -0.13 -2.87 0.50
CA GLU A 150 -0.89 -3.53 1.57
C GLU A 150 -0.09 -3.56 2.87
N ALA A 151 1.21 -3.86 2.80
CA ALA A 151 2.11 -3.84 3.95
C ALA A 151 2.22 -2.43 4.59
N LEU A 152 2.33 -1.38 3.78
CA LEU A 152 2.33 0.02 4.26
C LEU A 152 1.02 0.39 4.96
N ALA A 153 -0.13 -0.17 4.56
CA ALA A 153 -1.41 0.09 5.22
C ALA A 153 -1.38 -0.32 6.71
N PHE A 154 -0.59 -1.35 7.08
CA PHE A 154 -0.40 -1.73 8.48
C PHE A 154 0.19 -0.61 9.33
N VAL A 155 0.97 0.31 8.77
CA VAL A 155 1.50 1.46 9.50
C VAL A 155 0.38 2.43 9.90
N PHE A 156 -0.61 2.65 9.02
CA PHE A 156 -1.59 3.72 9.16
C PHE A 156 -2.91 3.28 9.77
N LEU A 157 -3.29 2.01 9.65
CA LEU A 157 -4.53 1.47 10.23
C LEU A 157 -4.66 1.70 11.75
N PRO A 158 -3.62 1.48 12.59
CA PRO A 158 -3.70 1.79 14.02
C PRO A 158 -3.94 3.29 14.28
N ILE A 159 -3.39 4.18 13.45
CA ILE A 159 -3.56 5.63 13.58
C ILE A 159 -5.00 6.04 13.26
N VAL A 160 -5.59 5.48 12.19
CA VAL A 160 -7.01 5.68 11.86
C VAL A 160 -7.90 5.26 13.01
N LEU A 161 -7.64 4.06 13.55
CA LEU A 161 -8.43 3.50 14.65
C LEU A 161 -8.30 4.34 15.94
N LEU A 162 -7.09 4.85 16.23
CA LEU A 162 -6.87 5.77 17.35
C LEU A 162 -7.63 7.07 17.16
N GLY A 163 -7.58 7.68 15.97
CA GLY A 163 -8.31 8.91 15.65
C GLY A 163 -9.82 8.71 15.85
N PHE A 164 -10.39 7.66 15.26
CA PHE A 164 -11.80 7.32 15.44
C PHE A 164 -12.15 7.07 16.92
N TYR A 165 -11.34 6.29 17.64
CA TYR A 165 -11.55 5.98 19.04
C TYR A 165 -11.65 7.25 19.89
N ARG A 166 -10.72 8.19 19.70
CA ARG A 166 -10.65 9.43 20.48
C ARG A 166 -11.74 10.44 20.16
N ILE A 167 -12.26 10.48 18.95
CA ILE A 167 -13.34 11.40 18.60
C ILE A 167 -14.75 10.84 18.88
N VAL A 168 -14.92 9.50 18.83
CA VAL A 168 -16.23 8.84 18.96
C VAL A 168 -16.40 8.15 20.31
N ILE A 169 -15.39 7.38 20.75
CA ILE A 169 -15.53 6.48 21.91
C ILE A 169 -15.11 7.15 23.20
N GLU A 170 -13.98 7.85 23.23
CA GLU A 170 -13.46 8.59 24.40
C GLU A 170 -13.05 10.02 24.02
N PRO A 171 -14.01 10.89 23.68
CA PRO A 171 -13.70 12.25 23.26
C PRO A 171 -13.12 13.09 24.41
N LYS A 172 -11.97 13.71 24.18
CA LYS A 172 -11.37 14.72 25.06
C LYS A 172 -11.75 16.12 24.59
N LYS A 173 -11.80 17.10 25.50
CA LYS A 173 -12.12 18.51 25.17
C LYS A 173 -10.93 19.41 25.55
N PRO A 174 -10.53 20.36 24.67
CA PRO A 174 -10.78 20.43 23.22
C PRO A 174 -10.06 19.30 22.50
N SER A 175 -10.61 18.79 21.38
CA SER A 175 -10.01 17.68 20.68
C SER A 175 -9.30 18.16 19.42
N THR A 176 -8.00 17.87 19.32
CA THR A 176 -7.23 17.89 18.06
C THR A 176 -7.02 16.46 17.55
N ASP A 177 -7.64 15.49 18.20
CA ASP A 177 -7.46 14.04 17.92
C ASP A 177 -7.99 13.63 16.54
N TRP A 178 -8.86 14.48 15.91
CA TRP A 178 -9.32 14.28 14.54
C TRP A 178 -8.18 14.36 13.51
N ILE A 179 -7.07 15.03 13.85
CA ILE A 179 -5.87 15.10 13.02
C ILE A 179 -5.25 13.70 12.85
N PHE A 180 -5.31 12.84 13.89
CA PHE A 180 -4.85 11.45 13.76
C PHE A 180 -5.65 10.67 12.72
N LEU A 181 -6.98 10.88 12.67
CA LEU A 181 -7.82 10.25 11.65
C LEU A 181 -7.39 10.70 10.24
N SER A 182 -7.15 12.01 10.07
CA SER A 182 -6.69 12.56 8.81
C SER A 182 -5.30 12.03 8.40
N ILE A 183 -4.31 12.02 9.31
CA ILE A 183 -2.96 11.50 9.03
C ILE A 183 -3.03 10.02 8.65
N GLY A 184 -3.79 9.22 9.41
CA GLY A 184 -3.94 7.81 9.12
C GLY A 184 -4.58 7.55 7.75
N MET A 185 -5.65 8.27 7.41
CA MET A 185 -6.32 8.16 6.10
C MET A 185 -5.43 8.65 4.96
N SER A 186 -4.70 9.76 5.15
CA SER A 186 -3.74 10.25 4.15
C SER A 186 -2.63 9.23 3.89
N GLY A 187 -2.09 8.63 4.95
CA GLY A 187 -1.09 7.58 4.81
C GLY A 187 -1.62 6.34 4.07
N LEU A 188 -2.87 5.95 4.29
CA LEU A 188 -3.52 4.86 3.54
C LEU A 188 -3.67 5.19 2.05
N ILE A 189 -4.10 6.41 1.72
CA ILE A 189 -4.24 6.87 0.33
C ILE A 189 -2.89 6.81 -0.39
N PHE A 190 -1.81 7.25 0.25
CA PHE A 190 -0.46 7.19 -0.31
C PHE A 190 0.13 5.79 -0.36
N SER A 191 -0.42 4.84 0.41
CA SER A 191 0.06 3.46 0.45
C SER A 191 -0.66 2.59 -0.57
N HIS A 192 -2.02 2.49 -0.44
CA HIS A 192 -2.80 1.53 -1.20
C HIS A 192 -4.29 1.91 -1.26
N ILE A 193 -4.78 2.22 -2.45
CA ILE A 193 -6.15 2.68 -2.65
C ILE A 193 -7.19 1.65 -2.21
N ILE A 194 -6.99 0.36 -2.49
CA ILE A 194 -7.93 -0.70 -2.09
C ILE A 194 -8.03 -0.79 -0.55
N SER A 195 -6.90 -0.75 0.16
CA SER A 195 -6.90 -0.72 1.64
C SER A 195 -7.57 0.54 2.19
N THR A 196 -7.46 1.67 1.48
CA THR A 196 -8.16 2.91 1.82
C THR A 196 -9.67 2.73 1.73
N VAL A 197 -10.17 2.19 0.61
CA VAL A 197 -11.62 1.94 0.42
C VAL A 197 -12.15 0.98 1.46
N LEU A 198 -11.45 -0.13 1.73
CA LEU A 198 -11.81 -1.08 2.79
C LEU A 198 -11.84 -0.42 4.17
N THR A 199 -10.91 0.52 4.43
CA THR A 199 -10.90 1.28 5.69
C THR A 199 -12.07 2.27 5.77
N VAL A 200 -12.48 2.89 4.66
CA VAL A 200 -13.70 3.72 4.62
C VAL A 200 -14.93 2.86 4.95
N ILE A 201 -15.04 1.66 4.39
CA ILE A 201 -16.12 0.71 4.72
C ILE A 201 -16.09 0.36 6.22
N LEU A 202 -14.91 0.08 6.79
CA LEU A 202 -14.75 -0.14 8.23
C LEU A 202 -15.22 1.07 9.03
N LEU A 203 -14.85 2.29 8.66
CA LEU A 203 -15.28 3.51 9.35
C LEU A 203 -16.79 3.70 9.29
N ILE A 204 -17.43 3.39 8.17
CA ILE A 204 -18.89 3.40 8.03
C ILE A 204 -19.53 2.38 8.99
N LEU A 205 -19.02 1.14 9.02
CA LEU A 205 -19.51 0.11 9.95
C LEU A 205 -19.32 0.55 11.43
N LEU A 206 -18.18 1.14 11.76
CA LEU A 206 -17.95 1.70 13.10
C LEU A 206 -18.93 2.85 13.40
N CYS A 207 -19.22 3.73 12.45
CA CYS A 207 -20.22 4.78 12.62
C CYS A 207 -21.62 4.21 12.89
N ILE A 208 -22.01 3.14 12.19
CA ILE A 208 -23.31 2.46 12.42
C ILE A 208 -23.34 1.87 13.83
N VAL A 209 -22.29 1.15 14.25
CA VAL A 209 -22.22 0.54 15.60
C VAL A 209 -22.26 1.59 16.71
N TYR A 210 -21.62 2.74 16.50
CA TYR A 210 -21.54 3.81 17.51
C TYR A 210 -22.49 4.97 17.22
N ILE A 211 -23.51 4.81 16.36
CA ILE A 211 -24.41 5.86 15.89
C ILE A 211 -25.04 6.65 17.04
N LYS A 212 -25.50 5.96 18.11
CA LYS A 212 -26.09 6.60 19.30
C LYS A 212 -25.12 7.55 20.00
N ARG A 213 -23.82 7.26 20.00
CA ARG A 213 -22.79 8.13 20.59
C ARG A 213 -22.53 9.36 19.71
N ILE A 214 -22.47 9.16 18.40
CA ILE A 214 -22.27 10.22 17.40
C ILE A 214 -23.43 11.21 17.48
N TRP A 215 -24.68 10.75 17.49
CA TRP A 215 -25.87 11.60 17.63
C TRP A 215 -25.92 12.38 18.94
N LYS A 216 -25.47 11.76 20.05
CA LYS A 216 -25.42 12.42 21.35
C LYS A 216 -24.37 13.54 21.40
N ASN A 217 -23.31 13.44 20.59
CA ASN A 217 -22.25 14.45 20.51
C ASN A 217 -22.07 14.94 19.07
N LYS A 218 -22.90 15.89 18.62
CA LYS A 218 -22.88 16.42 17.25
C LYS A 218 -21.53 17.02 16.82
N LYS A 219 -20.65 17.42 17.77
CA LYS A 219 -19.29 17.88 17.47
C LYS A 219 -18.44 16.78 16.83
N THR A 220 -18.73 15.53 17.12
CA THR A 220 -18.07 14.37 16.49
C THR A 220 -18.22 14.39 14.97
N ILE A 221 -19.40 14.76 14.45
CA ILE A 221 -19.65 14.87 13.01
C ILE A 221 -18.75 15.99 12.43
N GLY A 222 -18.66 17.14 13.09
CA GLY A 222 -17.78 18.23 12.68
C GLY A 222 -16.31 17.80 12.63
N TYR A 223 -15.83 17.04 13.62
CA TYR A 223 -14.47 16.49 13.61
C TYR A 223 -14.23 15.48 12.49
N MET A 224 -15.22 14.65 12.16
CA MET A 224 -15.10 13.70 11.05
C MET A 224 -15.05 14.42 9.70
N ILE A 225 -15.87 15.46 9.50
CA ILE A 225 -15.85 16.31 8.30
C ILE A 225 -14.50 17.04 8.20
N ALA A 226 -14.01 17.61 9.30
CA ALA A 226 -12.71 18.28 9.34
C ALA A 226 -11.57 17.31 9.00
N ALA A 227 -11.62 16.06 9.53
CA ALA A 227 -10.65 15.05 9.20
C ALA A 227 -10.69 14.66 7.72
N ALA A 228 -11.87 14.50 7.13
CA ALA A 228 -12.03 14.21 5.71
C ALA A 228 -11.49 15.38 4.84
N GLY A 229 -11.86 16.62 5.16
CA GLY A 229 -11.37 17.82 4.46
C GLY A 229 -9.84 17.94 4.53
N LEU A 230 -9.26 17.75 5.71
CA LEU A 230 -7.81 17.78 5.87
C LEU A 230 -7.12 16.62 5.12
N THR A 231 -7.73 15.43 5.10
CA THR A 231 -7.22 14.30 4.30
C THR A 231 -7.14 14.68 2.83
N VAL A 232 -8.21 15.26 2.26
CA VAL A 232 -8.22 15.71 0.85
C VAL A 232 -7.12 16.75 0.60
N LEU A 233 -6.94 17.71 1.49
CA LEU A 233 -5.90 18.73 1.34
C LEU A 233 -4.48 18.13 1.40
N ILE A 234 -4.21 17.22 2.33
CA ILE A 234 -2.89 16.56 2.42
C ILE A 234 -2.61 15.71 1.18
N THR A 235 -3.61 15.02 0.67
CA THR A 235 -3.44 14.06 -0.43
C THR A 235 -3.67 14.65 -1.81
N ALA A 236 -3.99 15.93 -1.91
CA ALA A 236 -4.35 16.61 -3.15
C ALA A 236 -3.33 16.37 -4.28
N TYR A 237 -2.02 16.42 -3.96
CA TYR A 237 -0.96 16.23 -4.95
C TYR A 237 -1.01 14.86 -5.66
N PHE A 238 -1.61 13.87 -5.05
CA PHE A 238 -1.78 12.52 -5.60
C PHE A 238 -3.21 12.29 -6.11
N THR A 239 -4.22 12.63 -5.29
CA THR A 239 -5.61 12.29 -5.59
C THR A 239 -6.21 13.13 -6.73
N LEU A 240 -5.88 14.43 -6.84
CA LEU A 240 -6.43 15.26 -7.90
C LEU A 240 -5.89 14.88 -9.28
N PRO A 241 -4.57 14.68 -9.48
CA PRO A 241 -4.03 14.14 -10.73
C PRO A 241 -4.59 12.77 -11.10
N MET A 242 -4.71 11.86 -10.13
CA MET A 242 -5.30 10.53 -10.36
C MET A 242 -6.73 10.63 -10.89
N LEU A 243 -7.57 11.45 -10.24
CA LEU A 243 -8.96 11.65 -10.66
C LEU A 243 -9.07 12.34 -12.02
N GLU A 244 -8.18 13.29 -12.33
CA GLU A 244 -8.11 13.95 -13.64
C GLU A 244 -7.82 12.93 -14.74
N GLN A 245 -6.82 12.08 -14.57
CA GLN A 245 -6.47 11.05 -15.56
C GLN A 245 -7.60 10.02 -15.71
N MET A 246 -8.16 9.52 -14.61
CA MET A 246 -9.28 8.56 -14.66
C MET A 246 -10.55 9.12 -15.31
N ALA A 247 -10.77 10.43 -15.22
CA ALA A 247 -11.91 11.09 -15.86
C ALA A 247 -11.72 11.31 -17.36
N THR A 248 -10.49 11.30 -17.85
CA THR A 248 -10.16 11.64 -19.26
C THR A 248 -9.58 10.48 -20.05
N THR A 249 -9.13 9.42 -19.38
CA THR A 249 -8.45 8.28 -20.01
C THR A 249 -9.07 6.99 -19.52
N GLN A 250 -9.50 6.13 -20.45
CA GLN A 250 -9.94 4.77 -20.13
C GLN A 250 -8.70 3.90 -19.91
N LEU A 251 -8.53 3.39 -18.67
CA LEU A 251 -7.37 2.58 -18.31
C LEU A 251 -7.68 1.09 -18.41
N PHE A 252 -6.65 0.30 -18.71
CA PHE A 252 -6.73 -1.15 -18.81
C PHE A 252 -7.34 -1.79 -17.56
N VAL A 253 -6.95 -1.33 -16.36
CA VAL A 253 -7.48 -1.84 -15.08
C VAL A 253 -8.99 -1.63 -14.94
N THR A 254 -9.55 -0.58 -15.53
CA THR A 254 -11.00 -0.30 -15.44
C THR A 254 -11.80 -1.01 -16.52
N ASP A 255 -11.19 -1.29 -17.68
CA ASP A 255 -11.83 -1.90 -18.83
C ASP A 255 -11.93 -3.43 -18.71
N ARG A 256 -10.88 -4.08 -18.23
CA ARG A 256 -10.76 -5.55 -18.21
C ARG A 256 -10.89 -6.17 -16.80
N GLN A 257 -11.59 -5.52 -15.89
CA GLN A 257 -11.79 -6.06 -14.54
C GLN A 257 -12.74 -7.29 -14.55
N THR A 258 -12.17 -8.45 -14.24
CA THR A 258 -12.95 -9.65 -13.88
C THR A 258 -12.99 -9.77 -12.36
N SER A 259 -14.18 -9.71 -11.78
CA SER A 259 -14.39 -9.99 -10.35
C SER A 259 -14.44 -11.49 -10.11
N ASN A 260 -13.75 -11.98 -9.09
CA ASN A 260 -13.83 -13.36 -8.61
C ASN A 260 -13.58 -13.44 -7.10
N LEU A 261 -14.40 -12.74 -6.31
CA LEU A 261 -14.26 -12.76 -4.86
C LEU A 261 -14.46 -14.16 -4.27
N ALA A 262 -15.42 -14.92 -4.79
CA ALA A 262 -15.73 -16.26 -4.29
C ALA A 262 -14.59 -17.26 -4.53
N GLY A 263 -13.85 -17.13 -5.65
CA GLY A 263 -12.69 -17.96 -5.95
C GLY A 263 -11.44 -17.59 -5.14
N ASN A 264 -11.42 -16.42 -4.50
CA ASN A 264 -10.25 -15.88 -3.77
C ASN A 264 -10.52 -15.74 -2.26
N VAL A 265 -11.24 -16.67 -1.66
CA VAL A 265 -11.37 -16.82 -0.20
C VAL A 265 -10.25 -17.68 0.37
N ALA A 266 -9.81 -17.39 1.60
CA ALA A 266 -8.88 -18.28 2.29
C ALA A 266 -9.63 -19.56 2.74
N PRO A 267 -9.11 -20.76 2.46
CA PRO A 267 -9.74 -22.02 2.91
C PRO A 267 -9.58 -22.19 4.42
N VAL A 268 -10.35 -23.14 5.01
CA VAL A 268 -10.34 -23.38 6.47
C VAL A 268 -8.94 -23.69 7.00
N ILE A 269 -8.11 -24.40 6.22
CA ILE A 269 -6.71 -24.67 6.60
C ILE A 269 -5.90 -23.38 6.73
N GLY A 270 -6.25 -22.33 5.99
CA GLY A 270 -5.67 -20.99 6.10
C GLY A 270 -5.87 -20.32 7.46
N LEU A 271 -6.76 -20.83 8.33
CA LEU A 271 -6.77 -20.42 9.74
C LEU A 271 -5.45 -20.70 10.45
N PHE A 272 -4.75 -21.76 10.06
CA PHE A 272 -3.58 -22.27 10.79
C PHE A 272 -2.29 -22.14 10.00
N PHE A 273 -2.33 -22.36 8.71
CA PHE A 273 -1.18 -22.41 7.82
C PHE A 273 -1.46 -21.61 6.56
N GLY A 274 -0.44 -20.93 6.03
CA GLY A 274 -0.52 -20.34 4.70
C GLY A 274 -0.36 -21.39 3.59
N SER A 275 -0.62 -20.97 2.36
CA SER A 275 -0.54 -21.85 1.18
C SER A 275 0.85 -22.44 0.93
N GLU A 276 1.91 -21.80 1.42
CA GLU A 276 3.29 -22.26 1.34
C GLU A 276 3.49 -23.68 1.91
N TYR A 277 2.77 -24.02 2.98
CA TYR A 277 2.81 -25.38 3.55
C TYR A 277 2.10 -26.40 2.67
N LEU A 278 1.01 -26.00 2.02
CA LEU A 278 0.28 -26.88 1.10
C LEU A 278 1.09 -27.14 -0.17
N SER A 279 1.78 -26.13 -0.68
CA SER A 279 2.68 -26.28 -1.83
C SER A 279 3.81 -27.28 -1.52
N LEU A 280 4.42 -27.18 -0.33
CA LEU A 280 5.42 -28.16 0.10
C LEU A 280 4.85 -29.57 0.27
N LEU A 281 3.62 -29.66 0.82
CA LEU A 281 2.96 -30.94 0.97
C LEU A 281 2.62 -31.56 -0.39
N ASN A 282 2.24 -30.76 -1.39
CA ASN A 282 2.07 -31.20 -2.77
C ASN A 282 3.35 -31.82 -3.32
N VAL A 283 4.50 -31.16 -3.16
CA VAL A 283 5.81 -31.70 -3.59
C VAL A 283 6.12 -33.07 -2.94
N VAL A 284 5.81 -33.20 -1.64
CA VAL A 284 6.02 -34.49 -0.94
C VAL A 284 5.08 -35.58 -1.44
N ILE A 285 3.78 -35.23 -1.62
CA ILE A 285 2.78 -36.17 -2.12
C ILE A 285 3.12 -36.61 -3.56
N GLU A 286 3.48 -35.68 -4.43
CA GLU A 286 3.88 -35.98 -5.80
C GLU A 286 5.06 -36.96 -5.86
N LYS A 287 6.07 -36.73 -5.01
CA LYS A 287 7.22 -37.66 -4.93
C LYS A 287 6.86 -39.08 -4.45
N ILE A 288 5.83 -39.19 -3.61
CA ILE A 288 5.42 -40.50 -3.05
C ILE A 288 4.38 -41.18 -3.93
N THR A 289 3.44 -40.45 -4.49
CA THR A 289 2.26 -40.99 -5.16
C THR A 289 2.24 -40.79 -6.68
N GLY A 290 3.09 -39.90 -7.20
CA GLY A 290 3.07 -39.46 -8.60
C GLY A 290 1.90 -38.50 -8.94
N VAL A 291 1.09 -38.09 -7.95
CA VAL A 291 -0.04 -37.15 -8.14
C VAL A 291 0.42 -35.73 -7.88
N ALA A 292 0.50 -34.92 -8.94
CA ALA A 292 0.79 -33.50 -8.84
C ALA A 292 -0.44 -32.73 -8.35
N ASP A 293 -0.20 -31.58 -7.70
CA ASP A 293 -1.22 -30.61 -7.31
C ASP A 293 -2.43 -31.18 -6.54
N PHE A 294 -2.17 -32.10 -5.61
CA PHE A 294 -3.21 -32.72 -4.78
C PHE A 294 -4.05 -31.69 -4.00
N PHE A 295 -3.41 -30.60 -3.51
CA PHE A 295 -4.11 -29.47 -2.91
C PHE A 295 -4.27 -28.35 -3.92
N VAL A 296 -5.40 -27.64 -3.85
CA VAL A 296 -5.67 -26.45 -4.67
C VAL A 296 -4.62 -25.38 -4.40
N THR A 297 -3.97 -24.89 -5.43
CA THR A 297 -2.78 -24.03 -5.41
C THR A 297 -3.07 -22.54 -5.37
N SER A 298 -4.31 -22.08 -5.13
CA SER A 298 -4.55 -20.65 -4.94
C SER A 298 -3.81 -20.16 -3.69
N TRP A 299 -3.06 -19.09 -3.87
CA TRP A 299 -2.27 -18.53 -2.77
C TRP A 299 -3.19 -17.87 -1.70
N PHE A 300 -2.89 -18.10 -0.44
CA PHE A 300 -3.54 -17.46 0.70
C PHE A 300 -2.60 -17.41 1.92
N PRO A 301 -2.68 -16.35 2.76
CA PRO A 301 -1.91 -16.26 3.99
C PRO A 301 -2.55 -17.06 5.12
N GLY A 302 -1.77 -17.44 6.14
CA GLY A 302 -2.28 -17.93 7.40
C GLY A 302 -2.96 -16.82 8.22
N ALA A 303 -3.85 -17.18 9.13
CA ALA A 303 -4.70 -16.22 9.86
C ALA A 303 -4.64 -16.31 11.39
N PHE A 304 -3.55 -16.81 11.98
CA PHE A 304 -3.45 -16.97 13.43
C PHE A 304 -4.65 -17.70 14.08
N GLY A 305 -5.14 -18.77 13.44
CA GLY A 305 -6.28 -19.54 13.95
C GLY A 305 -6.11 -20.06 15.36
N TYR A 306 -4.88 -20.38 15.76
CA TYR A 306 -4.55 -20.74 17.15
C TYR A 306 -4.92 -19.62 18.13
N LEU A 307 -4.72 -18.36 17.74
CA LEU A 307 -4.99 -17.21 18.58
C LEU A 307 -6.49 -16.95 18.73
N ILE A 308 -7.26 -17.01 17.63
CA ILE A 308 -8.71 -16.79 17.69
C ILE A 308 -9.41 -17.89 18.50
N ILE A 309 -8.99 -19.16 18.37
CA ILE A 309 -9.52 -20.26 19.18
C ILE A 309 -9.24 -20.01 20.66
N TRP A 310 -8.02 -19.56 21.00
CA TRP A 310 -7.67 -19.23 22.37
C TRP A 310 -8.51 -18.04 22.92
N ILE A 311 -8.71 -16.99 22.12
CA ILE A 311 -9.56 -15.85 22.48
C ILE A 311 -10.99 -16.33 22.78
N LEU A 312 -11.57 -17.13 21.90
CA LEU A 312 -12.92 -17.70 22.06
C LEU A 312 -12.99 -18.60 23.30
N ALA A 313 -12.00 -19.45 23.52
CA ALA A 313 -11.93 -20.32 24.70
C ALA A 313 -11.84 -19.51 26.00
N VAL A 314 -10.98 -18.50 26.06
CA VAL A 314 -10.83 -17.63 27.24
C VAL A 314 -12.12 -16.85 27.51
N ARG A 315 -12.81 -16.42 26.45
CA ARG A 315 -13.99 -15.59 26.59
C ARG A 315 -15.26 -16.35 26.93
N PHE A 316 -15.46 -17.52 26.37
CA PHE A 316 -16.72 -18.26 26.46
C PHE A 316 -16.64 -19.55 27.27
N TRP A 317 -15.47 -20.19 27.38
CA TRP A 317 -15.31 -21.43 28.13
C TRP A 317 -15.56 -21.20 29.63
N LYS A 318 -16.40 -22.06 30.26
CA LYS A 318 -16.75 -21.99 31.67
C LYS A 318 -17.30 -20.61 32.12
N LYS A 319 -18.23 -20.03 31.35
CA LYS A 319 -18.87 -18.72 31.58
C LYS A 319 -17.93 -17.52 31.49
N GLY A 320 -16.81 -17.68 30.76
CA GLY A 320 -15.82 -16.63 30.50
C GLY A 320 -14.84 -16.46 31.68
N ILE A 321 -13.57 -16.75 31.40
CA ILE A 321 -12.48 -16.54 32.37
C ILE A 321 -12.33 -15.04 32.67
N VAL A 322 -12.56 -14.19 31.64
CA VAL A 322 -12.43 -12.74 31.73
C VAL A 322 -13.61 -12.06 31.05
N LYS A 323 -14.28 -11.14 31.79
CA LYS A 323 -15.32 -10.27 31.23
C LYS A 323 -14.74 -8.90 30.86
N ASN A 324 -14.74 -8.52 29.59
CA ASN A 324 -14.31 -7.22 29.15
C ASN A 324 -15.09 -6.77 27.90
N ARG A 325 -16.01 -5.80 28.07
CA ARG A 325 -16.89 -5.31 27.00
C ARG A 325 -16.12 -4.72 25.81
N LYS A 326 -14.96 -4.07 26.06
CA LYS A 326 -14.12 -3.54 24.97
C LYS A 326 -13.52 -4.69 24.15
N ALA A 327 -13.03 -5.74 24.81
CA ALA A 327 -12.55 -6.94 24.14
C ALA A 327 -13.67 -7.66 23.35
N ASP A 328 -14.91 -7.64 23.85
CA ASP A 328 -16.05 -8.25 23.15
C ASP A 328 -16.38 -7.55 21.83
N HIS A 329 -16.33 -6.21 21.77
CA HIS A 329 -16.50 -5.47 20.53
C HIS A 329 -15.38 -5.78 19.53
N LEU A 330 -14.12 -5.80 20.00
CA LEU A 330 -12.97 -6.14 19.15
C LEU A 330 -13.07 -7.58 18.62
N LEU A 331 -13.50 -8.53 19.47
CA LEU A 331 -13.75 -9.90 19.07
C LEU A 331 -14.85 -10.00 18.00
N GLY A 332 -15.95 -9.24 18.17
CA GLY A 332 -17.02 -9.20 17.18
C GLY A 332 -16.52 -8.76 15.79
N PHE A 333 -15.71 -7.68 15.72
CA PHE A 333 -15.09 -7.26 14.48
C PHE A 333 -14.07 -8.27 13.95
N SER A 334 -13.29 -8.92 14.82
CA SER A 334 -12.36 -9.98 14.41
C SER A 334 -13.10 -11.13 13.72
N VAL A 335 -14.18 -11.62 14.32
CA VAL A 335 -14.99 -12.72 13.76
C VAL A 335 -15.66 -12.29 12.44
N LEU A 336 -16.18 -11.05 12.37
CA LEU A 336 -16.80 -10.52 11.15
C LEU A 336 -15.80 -10.52 9.98
N TYR A 337 -14.61 -9.92 10.16
CA TYR A 337 -13.62 -9.83 9.10
C TYR A 337 -12.99 -11.19 8.75
N LEU A 338 -12.87 -12.10 9.72
CA LEU A 338 -12.49 -13.48 9.46
C LEU A 338 -13.54 -14.19 8.59
N ALA A 339 -14.84 -14.03 8.91
CA ALA A 339 -15.91 -14.62 8.12
C ALA A 339 -15.94 -14.06 6.69
N ILE A 340 -15.80 -12.74 6.51
CA ILE A 340 -15.70 -12.10 5.18
C ILE A 340 -14.52 -12.67 4.39
N SER A 341 -13.39 -12.97 5.04
CA SER A 341 -12.20 -13.48 4.35
C SER A 341 -12.28 -14.95 3.94
N MET A 342 -13.08 -15.76 4.64
CA MET A 342 -13.02 -17.22 4.55
C MET A 342 -14.32 -17.92 4.15
N VAL A 343 -15.45 -17.22 4.18
CA VAL A 343 -16.76 -17.84 3.92
C VAL A 343 -17.21 -17.57 2.49
N PRO A 344 -17.18 -18.59 1.58
CA PRO A 344 -17.43 -18.38 0.16
C PRO A 344 -18.84 -17.86 -0.15
N PHE A 345 -19.87 -18.33 0.58
CA PHE A 345 -21.25 -17.94 0.31
C PHE A 345 -21.60 -16.49 0.68
N ILE A 346 -20.74 -15.79 1.41
CA ILE A 346 -20.87 -14.35 1.68
C ILE A 346 -20.46 -13.53 0.46
N GLN A 347 -19.53 -14.03 -0.36
CA GLN A 347 -18.92 -13.28 -1.45
C GLN A 347 -19.90 -12.82 -2.52
N PRO A 348 -20.85 -13.65 -3.00
CA PRO A 348 -21.85 -13.21 -3.97
C PRO A 348 -22.72 -12.05 -3.48
N LEU A 349 -22.92 -11.92 -2.16
CA LEU A 349 -23.66 -10.80 -1.56
C LEU A 349 -22.83 -9.51 -1.53
N LEU A 350 -21.51 -9.63 -1.41
CA LEU A 350 -20.59 -8.49 -1.34
C LEU A 350 -20.11 -8.05 -2.73
N GLU A 351 -20.01 -8.96 -3.69
CA GLU A 351 -19.44 -8.74 -5.02
C GLU A 351 -20.02 -7.53 -5.77
N PRO A 352 -21.34 -7.26 -5.78
CA PRO A 352 -21.89 -6.07 -6.43
C PRO A 352 -21.38 -4.74 -5.87
N PHE A 353 -20.92 -4.73 -4.62
CA PHE A 353 -20.47 -3.52 -3.93
C PHE A 353 -18.94 -3.39 -3.86
N VAL A 354 -18.23 -4.51 -3.79
CA VAL A 354 -16.80 -4.57 -3.51
C VAL A 354 -16.04 -5.54 -4.43
N GLY A 355 -16.63 -5.94 -5.56
CA GLY A 355 -16.04 -6.87 -6.52
C GLY A 355 -14.67 -6.42 -7.06
N PHE A 356 -14.45 -5.10 -7.14
CA PHE A 356 -13.16 -4.51 -7.53
C PHE A 356 -11.99 -4.89 -6.62
N ILE A 357 -12.25 -5.38 -5.39
CA ILE A 357 -11.22 -5.86 -4.46
C ILE A 357 -10.57 -7.15 -4.97
N LYS A 358 -11.26 -7.96 -5.76
CA LYS A 358 -10.84 -9.24 -6.37
C LYS A 358 -10.46 -10.35 -5.38
N ILE A 359 -10.00 -10.03 -4.18
CA ILE A 359 -9.37 -10.94 -3.23
C ILE A 359 -10.01 -10.79 -1.85
N ALA A 360 -10.86 -11.75 -1.46
CA ALA A 360 -11.61 -11.69 -0.20
C ALA A 360 -10.70 -11.75 1.04
N TRP A 361 -9.62 -12.54 1.00
CA TRP A 361 -8.70 -12.67 2.14
C TRP A 361 -7.89 -11.40 2.45
N ARG A 362 -7.91 -10.34 1.63
CA ARG A 362 -7.38 -9.00 2.01
C ARG A 362 -8.00 -8.46 3.30
N ASN A 363 -9.21 -8.86 3.61
CA ASN A 363 -9.89 -8.50 4.86
C ASN A 363 -9.24 -9.11 6.12
N LEU A 364 -8.32 -10.08 5.99
CA LEU A 364 -7.51 -10.60 7.11
C LEU A 364 -6.65 -9.51 7.77
N THR A 365 -6.30 -8.45 7.06
CA THR A 365 -5.62 -7.27 7.64
C THR A 365 -6.43 -6.64 8.77
N PHE A 366 -7.74 -6.49 8.58
CA PHE A 366 -8.64 -5.97 9.63
C PHE A 366 -8.91 -7.00 10.72
N TYR A 367 -9.02 -8.28 10.35
CA TYR A 367 -9.08 -9.37 11.33
C TYR A 367 -7.90 -9.30 12.30
N ILE A 368 -6.67 -9.21 11.79
CA ILE A 368 -5.44 -9.13 12.60
C ILE A 368 -5.40 -7.87 13.45
N LEU A 369 -5.81 -6.73 12.91
CA LEU A 369 -5.89 -5.47 13.67
C LEU A 369 -6.73 -5.62 14.94
N PHE A 370 -7.93 -6.18 14.80
CA PHE A 370 -8.85 -6.37 15.93
C PHE A 370 -8.48 -7.54 16.82
N ALA A 371 -8.03 -8.67 16.27
CA ALA A 371 -7.62 -9.86 17.02
C ALA A 371 -6.39 -9.59 17.89
N SER A 372 -5.39 -8.86 17.36
CA SER A 372 -4.19 -8.48 18.11
C SER A 372 -4.51 -7.60 19.31
N LEU A 373 -5.40 -6.61 19.14
CA LEU A 373 -5.88 -5.75 20.21
C LEU A 373 -6.67 -6.55 21.26
N CYS A 374 -7.61 -7.39 20.82
CA CYS A 374 -8.42 -8.23 21.70
C CYS A 374 -7.54 -9.18 22.53
N ALA A 375 -6.63 -9.89 21.87
CA ALA A 375 -5.71 -10.82 22.55
C ALA A 375 -4.81 -10.11 23.56
N ALA A 376 -4.25 -8.95 23.20
CA ALA A 376 -3.38 -8.19 24.09
C ALA A 376 -4.12 -7.72 25.36
N ILE A 377 -5.35 -7.21 25.23
CA ILE A 377 -6.18 -6.81 26.36
C ILE A 377 -6.49 -8.00 27.26
N LEU A 378 -6.87 -9.14 26.69
CA LEU A 378 -7.17 -10.36 27.43
C LEU A 378 -5.92 -10.92 28.14
N LEU A 379 -4.77 -10.95 27.48
CA LEU A 379 -3.50 -11.40 28.07
C LEU A 379 -3.12 -10.56 29.29
N VAL A 380 -3.19 -9.23 29.18
CA VAL A 380 -2.87 -8.35 30.32
C VAL A 380 -3.84 -8.60 31.47
N LYS A 381 -5.12 -8.72 31.19
CA LYS A 381 -6.14 -8.95 32.20
C LYS A 381 -6.01 -10.33 32.89
N LEU A 382 -5.70 -11.39 32.13
CA LEU A 382 -5.40 -12.71 32.68
C LEU A 382 -4.18 -12.69 33.59
N LYS A 383 -3.17 -11.89 33.26
CA LYS A 383 -1.99 -11.70 34.13
C LYS A 383 -2.35 -10.98 35.43
N GLU A 384 -3.15 -9.92 35.36
CA GLU A 384 -3.63 -9.15 36.51
C GLU A 384 -4.52 -9.99 37.41
N GLU A 385 -5.38 -10.83 36.89
CA GLU A 385 -6.24 -11.76 37.64
C GLU A 385 -5.51 -13.04 38.08
N ASN A 386 -4.18 -13.12 37.89
CA ASN A 386 -3.35 -14.28 38.27
C ASN A 386 -3.76 -15.60 37.59
N LYS A 387 -4.38 -15.54 36.41
CA LYS A 387 -4.79 -16.70 35.58
C LYS A 387 -3.60 -17.24 34.78
N ARG A 388 -2.51 -17.61 35.46
CA ARG A 388 -1.20 -17.92 34.84
C ARG A 388 -1.25 -18.97 33.73
N LYS A 389 -2.08 -20.04 33.89
CA LYS A 389 -2.19 -21.11 32.86
C LYS A 389 -2.72 -20.57 31.55
N ALA A 390 -3.87 -19.88 31.55
CA ALA A 390 -4.47 -19.31 30.36
C ALA A 390 -3.56 -18.24 29.71
N TYR A 391 -2.90 -17.40 30.53
CA TYR A 391 -1.93 -16.42 30.09
C TYR A 391 -0.75 -17.07 29.34
N ARG A 392 -0.11 -18.09 29.95
CA ARG A 392 1.01 -18.80 29.32
C ARG A 392 0.60 -19.52 28.05
N THR A 393 -0.57 -20.16 28.03
CA THR A 393 -1.10 -20.81 26.82
C THR A 393 -1.27 -19.81 25.69
N GLY A 394 -1.83 -18.61 25.95
CA GLY A 394 -1.98 -17.57 24.93
C GLY A 394 -0.65 -17.08 24.36
N LEU A 395 0.36 -16.87 25.23
CA LEU A 395 1.71 -16.52 24.76
C LEU A 395 2.35 -17.62 23.92
N LEU A 396 2.23 -18.88 24.36
CA LEU A 396 2.78 -20.02 23.61
C LEU A 396 2.13 -20.16 22.23
N LEU A 397 0.80 -20.02 22.14
CA LEU A 397 0.09 -20.10 20.86
C LEU A 397 0.44 -18.93 19.93
N ALA A 398 0.59 -17.71 20.47
CA ALA A 398 1.05 -16.56 19.71
C ALA A 398 2.46 -16.77 19.14
N THR A 399 3.40 -17.22 20.01
CA THR A 399 4.78 -17.53 19.58
C THR A 399 4.80 -18.68 18.57
N PHE A 400 4.05 -19.73 18.80
CA PHE A 400 3.93 -20.85 17.87
C PHE A 400 3.40 -20.42 16.50
N GLY A 401 2.32 -19.60 16.45
CA GLY A 401 1.79 -19.06 15.19
C GLY A 401 2.81 -18.23 14.43
N THR A 402 3.61 -17.40 15.13
CA THR A 402 4.71 -16.64 14.52
C THR A 402 5.80 -17.58 13.97
N LEU A 403 6.21 -18.58 14.73
CA LEU A 403 7.23 -19.56 14.28
C LEU A 403 6.75 -20.37 13.07
N VAL A 404 5.47 -20.76 13.04
CA VAL A 404 4.86 -21.39 11.87
C VAL A 404 4.99 -20.50 10.65
N SER A 405 4.61 -19.21 10.76
CA SER A 405 4.70 -18.28 9.64
C SER A 405 6.14 -18.11 9.13
N PHE A 406 7.11 -17.92 10.02
CA PHE A 406 8.52 -17.83 9.63
C PHE A 406 9.06 -19.14 9.05
N GLY A 407 8.62 -20.28 9.57
CA GLY A 407 8.97 -21.60 9.00
C GLY A 407 8.50 -21.74 7.55
N GLY A 408 7.26 -21.37 7.26
CA GLY A 408 6.72 -21.35 5.89
C GLY A 408 7.50 -20.43 4.96
N LEU A 409 7.80 -19.21 5.40
CA LEU A 409 8.63 -18.27 4.64
C LEU A 409 10.01 -18.83 4.31
N THR A 410 10.69 -19.42 5.30
CA THR A 410 12.00 -20.03 5.10
C THR A 410 11.93 -21.16 4.09
N MET A 411 10.92 -22.01 4.20
CA MET A 411 10.73 -23.16 3.31
C MET A 411 10.48 -22.73 1.87
N ILE A 412 9.62 -21.72 1.63
CA ILE A 412 9.33 -21.24 0.28
C ILE A 412 10.55 -20.56 -0.34
N THR A 413 11.35 -19.83 0.45
CA THR A 413 12.59 -19.22 -0.03
C THR A 413 13.64 -20.28 -0.42
N ILE A 414 13.77 -21.34 0.38
CA ILE A 414 14.67 -22.46 0.05
C ILE A 414 14.20 -23.16 -1.23
N HIS A 415 12.90 -23.33 -1.40
CA HIS A 415 12.33 -23.99 -2.58
C HIS A 415 12.47 -23.16 -3.85
N ASN A 416 12.15 -21.86 -3.79
CA ASN A 416 12.12 -20.97 -4.95
C ASN A 416 13.47 -20.28 -5.23
N GLY A 417 14.41 -20.30 -4.29
CA GLY A 417 15.66 -19.57 -4.37
C GLY A 417 15.51 -18.07 -4.04
N MET A 418 16.64 -17.37 -4.05
CA MET A 418 16.70 -15.92 -3.80
C MET A 418 16.43 -15.15 -5.10
N TYR A 419 15.73 -14.02 -5.01
CA TYR A 419 15.47 -13.16 -6.16
C TYR A 419 16.78 -12.49 -6.64
N PRO A 420 17.13 -12.64 -7.93
CA PRO A 420 18.35 -12.06 -8.49
C PRO A 420 18.11 -10.60 -8.88
N PHE A 421 18.39 -9.66 -7.99
CA PHE A 421 18.18 -8.23 -8.24
C PHE A 421 19.01 -7.67 -9.40
N GLU A 422 20.05 -8.39 -9.82
CA GLU A 422 20.88 -8.04 -10.98
C GLU A 422 20.11 -8.15 -12.32
N THR A 423 19.00 -8.88 -12.31
CA THR A 423 18.14 -9.07 -13.50
C THR A 423 17.06 -8.01 -13.64
N LEU A 424 16.96 -7.07 -12.69
CA LEU A 424 16.00 -5.97 -12.80
C LEU A 424 16.25 -5.18 -14.08
N SER A 425 15.24 -5.12 -14.92
CA SER A 425 15.25 -4.35 -16.15
C SER A 425 14.25 -3.20 -16.01
N SER A 426 14.56 -2.03 -16.56
CA SER A 426 13.64 -0.89 -16.62
C SER A 426 12.38 -1.13 -17.51
N HIS A 427 12.07 -2.39 -17.77
CA HIS A 427 10.99 -2.76 -18.71
C HIS A 427 9.71 -3.23 -18.03
N SER A 428 9.74 -3.54 -16.74
CA SER A 428 8.55 -4.02 -16.05
C SER A 428 7.54 -2.91 -15.81
N ILE A 429 6.34 -3.15 -16.26
CA ILE A 429 5.15 -2.31 -16.00
C ILE A 429 4.10 -3.08 -15.18
N GLY A 430 4.52 -4.12 -14.49
CA GLY A 430 3.63 -5.03 -13.77
C GLY A 430 2.67 -5.73 -14.73
N ALA A 431 1.37 -5.73 -14.43
CA ALA A 431 0.33 -6.24 -15.32
C ALA A 431 -0.21 -5.16 -16.30
N GLY A 432 0.47 -4.01 -16.47
CA GLY A 432 0.05 -2.93 -17.37
C GLY A 432 -1.23 -2.22 -16.96
N GLU A 433 -1.61 -2.33 -15.69
CA GLU A 433 -2.91 -1.85 -15.19
C GLU A 433 -3.17 -0.37 -15.52
N TYR A 434 -2.12 0.43 -15.60
CA TYR A 434 -2.22 1.88 -15.80
C TYR A 434 -1.92 2.31 -17.24
N LEU A 435 -1.81 1.38 -18.17
CA LEU A 435 -1.85 1.69 -19.61
C LEU A 435 -3.26 2.12 -20.04
N THR A 436 -3.34 2.86 -21.14
CA THR A 436 -4.64 3.16 -21.76
C THR A 436 -5.26 1.88 -22.32
N ALA A 437 -6.58 1.77 -22.31
CA ALA A 437 -7.29 0.60 -22.82
C ALA A 437 -7.10 0.40 -24.34
N ALA A 438 -6.60 1.42 -25.05
CA ALA A 438 -6.25 1.33 -26.47
C ALA A 438 -5.00 0.48 -26.74
N VAL A 439 -4.18 0.19 -25.71
CA VAL A 439 -3.02 -0.70 -25.86
C VAL A 439 -3.50 -2.15 -25.84
N ASP A 440 -3.59 -2.78 -27.00
CA ASP A 440 -4.11 -4.15 -27.15
C ASP A 440 -3.10 -5.23 -26.75
N ASN A 441 -1.80 -5.00 -26.98
CA ASN A 441 -0.73 -5.95 -26.75
C ASN A 441 0.34 -5.37 -25.81
N TYR A 442 0.67 -6.13 -24.77
CA TYR A 442 1.72 -5.83 -23.80
C TYR A 442 3.12 -5.77 -24.41
N ASP A 443 3.38 -6.64 -25.40
CA ASP A 443 4.68 -6.74 -26.04
C ASP A 443 4.84 -5.74 -27.20
N TYR A 444 3.81 -4.95 -27.51
CA TYR A 444 3.79 -4.00 -28.60
C TYR A 444 5.00 -3.04 -28.58
N ALA A 445 5.34 -2.52 -27.41
CA ALA A 445 6.48 -1.63 -27.24
C ALA A 445 7.83 -2.31 -27.56
N LYS A 446 7.96 -3.59 -27.24
CA LYS A 446 9.17 -4.39 -27.52
C LYS A 446 9.31 -4.67 -29.02
N GLU A 447 8.19 -5.00 -29.68
CA GLU A 447 8.17 -5.36 -31.09
C GLU A 447 8.43 -4.14 -31.98
N ARG A 448 7.86 -2.98 -31.61
CA ARG A 448 8.01 -1.76 -32.38
C ARG A 448 9.36 -1.05 -32.16
N GLY A 449 9.91 -1.10 -30.94
CA GLY A 449 11.11 -0.35 -30.58
C GLY A 449 10.93 1.18 -30.68
N ASP A 450 12.00 1.92 -30.95
CA ASP A 450 12.00 3.37 -31.06
C ASP A 450 11.68 3.86 -32.49
N VAL A 451 10.55 3.42 -33.06
CA VAL A 451 10.12 3.79 -34.40
C VAL A 451 8.89 4.68 -34.34
N ALA A 452 9.01 5.93 -34.83
CA ALA A 452 7.86 6.79 -35.09
C ALA A 452 7.21 6.38 -36.43
N LEU A 453 5.92 6.69 -36.61
CA LEU A 453 5.16 6.41 -37.84
C LEU A 453 4.51 7.69 -38.35
N CYS A 454 4.40 7.80 -39.68
CA CYS A 454 3.59 8.77 -40.36
C CYS A 454 2.83 8.03 -41.48
N GLU A 455 1.51 7.94 -41.38
CA GLU A 455 0.69 7.15 -42.31
C GLU A 455 0.05 8.01 -43.41
N ASP A 456 -0.01 9.33 -43.26
CA ASP A 456 -0.75 10.24 -44.13
C ASP A 456 0.14 11.10 -45.06
N ASN A 457 1.47 10.96 -44.97
CA ASN A 457 2.42 11.68 -45.81
C ASN A 457 3.67 10.86 -46.14
N ASP A 458 3.75 10.29 -47.31
CA ASP A 458 4.87 9.45 -47.78
C ASP A 458 6.12 10.23 -48.17
N LYS A 459 6.03 11.59 -48.31
CA LYS A 459 7.15 12.44 -48.75
C LYS A 459 7.99 12.96 -47.60
N VAL A 460 7.41 13.06 -46.39
CA VAL A 460 8.11 13.54 -45.23
C VAL A 460 9.18 12.54 -44.80
N THR A 461 10.38 13.04 -44.56
CA THR A 461 11.48 12.26 -43.97
C THR A 461 11.60 12.65 -42.53
N PHE A 462 11.73 11.67 -41.63
CA PHE A 462 11.83 11.94 -40.22
C PHE A 462 12.69 10.90 -39.48
N THR A 463 13.26 11.34 -38.37
CA THR A 463 14.01 10.51 -37.41
C THR A 463 13.49 10.75 -36.00
N PHE A 464 13.36 9.68 -35.23
CA PHE A 464 12.98 9.75 -33.82
C PHE A 464 14.17 9.42 -32.94
N HIS A 465 14.45 10.29 -32.00
CA HIS A 465 15.49 10.12 -30.98
C HIS A 465 14.88 10.19 -29.61
N ARG A 466 15.44 9.40 -28.70
CA ARG A 466 15.08 9.40 -27.29
C ARG A 466 16.28 9.83 -26.48
N ASP A 467 16.10 10.87 -25.68
CA ASP A 467 17.06 11.29 -24.68
C ASP A 467 16.44 11.19 -23.28
N GLN A 468 17.24 11.42 -22.26
CA GLN A 468 16.84 11.30 -20.86
C GLN A 468 15.72 12.28 -20.51
N GLY A 469 14.48 11.75 -20.37
CA GLY A 469 13.31 12.52 -19.92
C GLY A 469 12.48 13.20 -21.00
N TYR A 470 12.94 13.23 -22.28
CA TYR A 470 12.19 13.73 -23.42
C TYR A 470 12.49 12.92 -24.68
N SER A 471 11.68 13.11 -25.69
CA SER A 471 11.85 12.49 -27.01
C SER A 471 11.84 13.57 -28.08
N GLU A 472 12.61 13.37 -29.12
CA GLU A 472 12.75 14.30 -30.26
C GLU A 472 12.32 13.64 -31.56
N LEU A 473 11.59 14.37 -32.38
CA LEU A 473 11.27 14.02 -33.76
C LEU A 473 11.81 15.10 -34.66
N GLU A 474 12.84 14.78 -35.44
CA GLU A 474 13.32 15.64 -36.52
C GLU A 474 12.59 15.26 -37.82
N PHE A 475 12.15 16.24 -38.59
CA PHE A 475 11.47 16.00 -39.85
C PHE A 475 11.86 17.05 -40.90
N ASP A 476 11.85 16.60 -42.17
CA ASP A 476 12.14 17.41 -43.36
C ASP A 476 11.17 17.06 -44.49
N ASN A 477 11.10 17.99 -45.50
CA ASN A 477 10.32 17.82 -46.71
C ASN A 477 8.81 17.64 -46.47
N LEU A 478 8.27 18.27 -45.43
CA LEU A 478 6.82 18.26 -45.21
C LEU A 478 6.12 19.19 -46.23
N GLU A 479 5.30 18.60 -47.07
CA GLU A 479 4.38 19.30 -47.97
C GLU A 479 2.94 19.08 -47.46
N GLY A 480 2.27 20.15 -47.03
CA GLY A 480 0.92 20.09 -46.47
C GLY A 480 0.94 19.70 -45.02
N LYS A 481 0.27 18.61 -44.63
CA LYS A 481 0.22 18.14 -43.28
C LYS A 481 0.80 16.73 -43.12
N ALA A 482 1.29 16.42 -41.95
CA ALA A 482 1.68 15.08 -41.55
C ALA A 482 1.21 14.78 -40.12
N THR A 483 0.70 13.57 -39.92
CA THR A 483 0.30 13.06 -38.61
C THR A 483 1.32 12.02 -38.13
N PHE A 484 2.02 12.33 -37.06
CA PHE A 484 3.06 11.48 -36.48
C PHE A 484 2.54 10.75 -35.28
N GLU A 485 2.77 9.44 -35.22
CA GLU A 485 2.62 8.62 -34.03
C GLU A 485 4.01 8.25 -33.49
N VAL A 486 4.31 8.69 -32.24
CA VAL A 486 5.62 8.45 -31.63
C VAL A 486 5.54 7.37 -30.54
N PRO A 487 6.64 6.62 -30.29
CA PRO A 487 6.68 5.51 -29.33
C PRO A 487 6.71 5.99 -27.88
N VAL A 488 5.66 6.69 -27.45
CA VAL A 488 5.43 7.22 -26.10
C VAL A 488 3.97 6.96 -25.72
N TYR A 489 3.71 6.31 -24.58
CA TYR A 489 2.34 6.09 -24.11
C TYR A 489 1.64 7.41 -23.80
N MET A 490 0.42 7.57 -24.33
CA MET A 490 -0.33 8.81 -24.16
C MET A 490 -0.96 8.89 -22.77
N TYR A 491 -0.59 9.95 -22.04
CA TYR A 491 -1.25 10.40 -20.82
C TYR A 491 -1.50 11.90 -20.88
N ARG A 492 -2.56 12.37 -20.25
CA ARG A 492 -2.88 13.80 -20.22
C ARG A 492 -1.79 14.57 -19.46
N GLY A 493 -1.18 15.52 -20.15
CA GLY A 493 -0.06 16.32 -19.65
C GLY A 493 1.18 16.28 -20.53
N TYR A 494 1.21 15.39 -21.54
CA TYR A 494 2.19 15.49 -22.61
C TYR A 494 1.98 16.76 -23.44
N VAL A 495 3.08 17.30 -23.95
CA VAL A 495 3.13 18.41 -24.90
C VAL A 495 4.10 18.06 -26.01
N VAL A 496 3.81 18.60 -27.22
CA VAL A 496 4.70 18.56 -28.37
C VAL A 496 5.02 19.99 -28.73
N GLN A 497 6.29 20.36 -28.76
CA GLN A 497 6.76 21.71 -29.01
C GLN A 497 7.82 21.72 -30.09
N ASN A 498 7.64 22.59 -31.08
CA ASN A 498 8.69 22.87 -32.04
C ASN A 498 9.76 23.75 -31.40
N GLU A 499 11.02 23.31 -31.43
CA GLU A 499 12.13 24.01 -30.78
C GLU A 499 12.46 25.35 -31.43
N GLU A 500 12.32 25.43 -32.74
CA GLU A 500 12.72 26.60 -33.54
C GLU A 500 11.67 27.71 -33.45
N THR A 501 10.39 27.34 -33.59
CA THR A 501 9.27 28.31 -33.63
C THR A 501 8.63 28.53 -32.29
N GLY A 502 8.81 27.60 -31.31
CA GLY A 502 8.12 27.59 -30.03
C GLY A 502 6.64 27.18 -30.12
N THR A 503 6.16 26.78 -31.32
CA THR A 503 4.77 26.37 -31.54
C THR A 503 4.46 25.09 -30.81
N PHE A 504 3.27 25.02 -30.18
CA PHE A 504 2.77 23.82 -29.52
C PHE A 504 1.74 23.11 -30.41
N TYR A 505 1.92 21.81 -30.58
CA TYR A 505 0.96 20.92 -31.21
C TYR A 505 0.20 20.13 -30.16
N THR A 506 -1.08 19.89 -30.39
CA THR A 506 -1.93 19.16 -29.42
C THR A 506 -1.70 17.67 -29.58
N PRO A 507 -1.20 16.99 -28.53
CA PRO A 507 -1.08 15.54 -28.55
C PRO A 507 -2.45 14.87 -28.35
N GLU A 508 -2.72 13.84 -29.14
CA GLU A 508 -3.93 13.03 -29.11
C GLU A 508 -3.61 11.57 -28.82
N LEU A 509 -4.62 10.80 -28.44
CA LEU A 509 -4.50 9.36 -28.21
C LEU A 509 -4.63 8.63 -29.54
N SER A 510 -3.56 7.97 -29.98
CA SER A 510 -3.61 7.14 -31.18
C SER A 510 -4.43 5.85 -30.98
N LYS A 511 -4.73 5.17 -32.10
CA LYS A 511 -5.35 3.83 -32.07
C LYS A 511 -4.54 2.78 -31.27
N ASN A 512 -3.23 2.99 -31.13
CA ASN A 512 -2.31 2.11 -30.43
C ASN A 512 -2.03 2.54 -28.97
N GLY A 513 -2.71 3.58 -28.48
CA GLY A 513 -2.52 4.09 -27.12
C GLY A 513 -1.30 5.00 -26.95
N LEU A 514 -0.71 5.48 -28.05
CA LEU A 514 0.49 6.30 -28.09
C LEU A 514 0.18 7.77 -28.33
N VAL A 515 1.21 8.62 -28.17
CA VAL A 515 1.12 10.05 -28.52
C VAL A 515 1.08 10.20 -30.02
N GLU A 516 0.02 10.84 -30.51
CA GLU A 516 -0.18 11.21 -31.90
C GLU A 516 -0.40 12.72 -32.03
N PHE A 517 0.13 13.36 -33.07
CA PHE A 517 -0.06 14.80 -33.32
C PHE A 517 0.12 15.12 -34.78
N THR A 518 -0.52 16.22 -35.23
CA THR A 518 -0.46 16.69 -36.62
C THR A 518 0.33 17.99 -36.72
N VAL A 519 1.21 18.06 -37.74
CA VAL A 519 2.01 19.23 -38.11
C VAL A 519 1.57 19.68 -39.52
N ASP A 520 1.31 20.97 -39.71
CA ASP A 520 0.79 21.51 -40.96
C ASP A 520 1.30 22.93 -41.33
N ASP A 521 2.16 23.52 -40.52
CA ASP A 521 2.55 24.93 -40.59
C ASP A 521 4.02 25.17 -40.98
N VAL A 522 4.84 24.12 -40.99
CA VAL A 522 6.28 24.18 -41.29
C VAL A 522 6.73 23.00 -42.17
N SER A 523 7.74 23.23 -43.02
CA SER A 523 8.26 22.18 -43.92
C SER A 523 9.35 21.30 -43.30
N SER A 524 9.98 21.76 -42.25
CA SER A 524 11.01 21.03 -41.48
C SER A 524 11.09 21.57 -40.06
N GLY A 525 11.70 20.80 -39.16
CA GLY A 525 11.95 21.23 -37.79
C GLY A 525 12.22 20.08 -36.84
N THR A 526 12.54 20.45 -35.59
CA THR A 526 12.74 19.55 -34.48
C THR A 526 11.61 19.71 -33.45
N LEU A 527 10.93 18.62 -33.13
CA LEU A 527 9.82 18.60 -32.19
C LEU A 527 10.26 17.88 -30.93
N GLN A 528 10.10 18.56 -29.79
CA GLN A 528 10.27 17.93 -28.48
C GLN A 528 8.95 17.37 -27.95
N ILE A 529 8.95 16.12 -27.53
CA ILE A 529 7.82 15.42 -26.91
C ILE A 529 8.19 15.14 -25.44
N TYR A 530 7.52 15.82 -24.50
CA TYR A 530 7.82 15.68 -23.09
C TYR A 530 6.60 15.81 -22.20
N TYR A 531 6.67 15.29 -20.96
CA TYR A 531 5.59 15.40 -20.00
C TYR A 531 5.72 16.68 -19.18
N LYS A 532 4.90 17.67 -19.49
CA LYS A 532 4.84 18.95 -18.77
C LYS A 532 3.95 18.89 -17.52
N GLY A 533 2.97 17.99 -17.51
CA GLY A 533 1.90 17.96 -16.53
C GLY A 533 0.80 18.98 -16.79
N THR A 534 -0.30 18.87 -16.02
CA THR A 534 -1.47 19.74 -16.14
C THR A 534 -1.47 20.84 -15.06
N MET A 535 -2.30 21.86 -15.25
CA MET A 535 -2.52 22.89 -14.21
C MET A 535 -3.00 22.27 -12.89
N ILE A 536 -3.88 21.26 -12.95
CA ILE A 536 -4.38 20.55 -11.77
C ILE A 536 -3.21 19.87 -11.03
N GLN A 537 -2.31 19.24 -11.75
CA GLN A 537 -1.14 18.59 -11.18
C GLN A 537 -0.22 19.59 -10.48
N HIS A 538 0.05 20.73 -11.09
CA HIS A 538 0.89 21.77 -10.48
C HIS A 538 0.23 22.41 -9.25
N CYS A 539 -1.03 22.82 -9.35
CA CYS A 539 -1.75 23.43 -8.22
C CYS A 539 -1.89 22.46 -7.04
N SER A 540 -2.15 21.19 -7.31
CA SER A 540 -2.35 20.17 -6.28
C SER A 540 -1.10 19.92 -5.41
N VAL A 541 0.10 20.05 -5.97
CA VAL A 541 1.36 19.97 -5.22
C VAL A 541 1.42 21.10 -4.19
N TRP A 542 1.11 22.34 -4.61
CA TRP A 542 1.13 23.47 -3.69
C TRP A 542 0.07 23.37 -2.59
N ILE A 543 -1.12 22.86 -2.92
CA ILE A 543 -2.18 22.63 -1.91
C ILE A 543 -1.66 21.68 -0.82
N SER A 544 -1.11 20.54 -1.20
CA SER A 544 -0.58 19.56 -0.22
C SER A 544 0.62 20.12 0.54
N PHE A 545 1.56 20.76 -0.15
CA PHE A 545 2.75 21.35 0.48
C PHE A 545 2.39 22.38 1.54
N VAL A 546 1.58 23.38 1.17
CA VAL A 546 1.14 24.44 2.11
C VAL A 546 0.39 23.82 3.30
N THR A 547 -0.48 22.84 3.05
CA THR A 547 -1.22 22.15 4.11
C THR A 547 -0.28 21.47 5.11
N VAL A 548 0.72 20.73 4.63
CA VAL A 548 1.70 20.06 5.50
C VAL A 548 2.55 21.07 6.28
N VAL A 549 3.01 22.15 5.64
CA VAL A 549 3.77 23.22 6.30
C VAL A 549 2.94 23.86 7.41
N VAL A 550 1.68 24.20 7.15
CA VAL A 550 0.77 24.75 8.16
C VAL A 550 0.59 23.80 9.34
N LEU A 551 0.40 22.51 9.09
CA LEU A 551 0.29 21.50 10.15
C LEU A 551 1.55 21.42 11.02
N ILE A 552 2.73 21.47 10.42
CA ILE A 552 4.01 21.45 11.13
C ILE A 552 4.13 22.71 12.02
N ILE A 553 3.84 23.89 11.46
CA ILE A 553 3.90 25.17 12.20
C ILE A 553 2.93 25.14 13.40
N LEU A 554 1.69 24.72 13.19
CA LEU A 554 0.69 24.60 14.25
C LEU A 554 1.13 23.58 15.33
N GLY A 555 1.72 22.45 14.93
CA GLY A 555 2.25 21.45 15.85
C GLY A 555 3.41 21.97 16.71
N ILE A 556 4.30 22.78 16.14
CA ILE A 556 5.41 23.44 16.86
C ILE A 556 4.86 24.50 17.81
N TRP A 557 3.90 25.30 17.34
CA TRP A 557 3.32 26.40 18.15
C TRP A 557 2.57 25.88 19.38
N GLN A 558 1.82 24.80 19.25
CA GLN A 558 1.14 24.15 20.37
C GLN A 558 2.09 23.52 21.40
N ARG A 559 3.33 23.19 21.03
CA ARG A 559 4.35 22.64 21.94
C ARG A 559 5.10 23.69 22.74
N LYS A 560 5.04 24.98 22.37
CA LYS A 560 5.64 26.05 23.18
C LYS A 560 4.89 26.11 24.51
N PRO A 561 5.54 25.88 25.67
CA PRO A 561 4.89 26.01 26.96
C PRO A 561 4.40 27.45 27.08
N GLY A 562 3.11 27.62 27.32
CA GLY A 562 2.51 28.91 27.53
C GLY A 562 3.27 29.65 28.62
N LYS A 563 3.72 30.87 28.33
CA LYS A 563 4.23 31.84 29.33
C LYS A 563 3.08 32.31 30.24
N ALA A 564 2.41 31.38 30.92
CA ALA A 564 1.28 31.68 31.80
C ALA A 564 1.21 30.79 33.03
N GLU A 565 2.35 30.62 33.71
CA GLU A 565 2.37 30.18 35.12
C GLU A 565 3.67 30.67 35.80
N LYS A 566 3.94 31.97 35.69
CA LYS A 566 4.79 32.70 36.62
C LYS A 566 4.00 33.92 37.12
N LYS A 567 2.98 33.65 37.95
CA LYS A 567 2.41 34.57 38.93
C LYS A 567 1.29 33.87 39.69
N LYS A 568 1.64 33.09 40.71
CA LYS A 568 1.14 33.25 42.08
C LYS A 568 1.72 32.13 42.94
#